data_af2dc3ba7188db9e4e4b8af599a80c5f
#
_entry.id   af2dc3ba7188db9e4e4b8af599a80c5f
#
_cell.length_a   1.000
_cell.length_b   1.000
_cell.length_c   1.000
_cell.angle_alpha   90.00
_cell.angle_beta   90.00
_cell.angle_gamma   90.00
#
_symmetry.space_group_name_H-M   'P 1'
#
loop_
_entity.id
_entity.type
_entity.pdbx_description
1 polymer ?
#
loop_
_entity_poly.entity_id
_entity_poly.type
_entity_poly.pdbx_seq_one_letter_code
_entity_poly.pdbx_strand_id
1 'polypeptide(L)'
;MARPEIVLITKADCHLCADARDAVGRVTASLGLEWTEQPVDQLPELRERYAEEIPVVLVDGIQRDFWKIDEIRLERVLQRAMAQ
;
A
#
# COMPACT_ATOMS: atom_id res chain seq x y z
N MET A 1 17.77 -4.24 11.74
CA MET A 1 16.58 -3.48 11.31
C MET A 1 15.87 -4.21 10.19
N ALA A 2 14.57 -4.37 10.32
CA ALA A 2 13.77 -5.04 9.30
C ALA A 2 13.40 -4.07 8.19
N ARG A 3 13.29 -4.60 6.96
CA ARG A 3 12.76 -3.84 5.82
C ARG A 3 11.40 -4.45 5.48
N PRO A 4 10.31 -3.80 5.87
CA PRO A 4 8.98 -4.36 5.60
C PRO A 4 8.70 -4.43 4.10
N GLU A 5 7.94 -5.44 3.71
CA GLU A 5 7.44 -5.55 2.34
C GLU A 5 6.19 -4.69 2.22
N ILE A 6 6.19 -3.77 1.27
CA ILE A 6 5.08 -2.84 1.08
C ILE A 6 4.49 -3.06 -0.31
N VAL A 7 3.22 -3.39 -0.36
CA VAL A 7 2.50 -3.64 -1.62
C VAL A 7 1.26 -2.76 -1.67
N LEU A 8 1.10 -2.04 -2.77
CA LEU A 8 -0.11 -1.25 -3.02
C LEU A 8 -0.96 -1.99 -4.05
N ILE A 9 -2.14 -2.41 -3.65
CA ILE A 9 -3.09 -3.09 -4.54
C ILE A 9 -3.89 -2.02 -5.27
N THR A 10 -3.89 -2.07 -6.60
CA THR A 10 -4.55 -1.06 -7.43
C THR A 10 -5.42 -1.72 -8.51
N LYS A 11 -6.17 -0.90 -9.23
CA LYS A 11 -6.94 -1.32 -10.40
C LYS A 11 -6.92 -0.22 -11.45
N ALA A 12 -7.31 -0.54 -12.67
CA ALA A 12 -7.44 0.45 -13.74
C ALA A 12 -8.58 1.43 -13.43
N ASP A 13 -8.48 2.65 -13.98
CA ASP A 13 -9.53 3.68 -13.85
C ASP A 13 -9.90 4.00 -12.40
N CYS A 14 -8.90 4.10 -11.55
CA CYS A 14 -9.10 4.33 -10.13
C CYS A 14 -8.45 5.67 -9.72
N HIS A 15 -9.28 6.66 -9.44
CA HIS A 15 -8.78 7.98 -9.03
C HIS A 15 -8.03 7.93 -7.70
N LEU A 16 -8.55 7.18 -6.76
CA LEU A 16 -7.91 7.05 -5.44
C LEU A 16 -6.57 6.32 -5.52
N CYS A 17 -6.38 5.48 -6.55
CA CYS A 17 -5.11 4.79 -6.72
C CYS A 17 -3.97 5.74 -7.06
N ALA A 18 -4.24 6.78 -7.83
CA ALA A 18 -3.22 7.80 -8.13
C ALA A 18 -2.78 8.51 -6.86
N ASP A 19 -3.73 8.92 -6.03
CA ASP A 19 -3.42 9.56 -4.75
C ASP A 19 -2.68 8.60 -3.83
N ALA A 20 -3.07 7.33 -3.83
CA ALA A 20 -2.41 6.30 -3.01
C ALA A 20 -0.96 6.08 -3.44
N ARG A 21 -0.68 6.06 -4.75
CA ARG A 21 0.69 5.94 -5.25
C ARG A 21 1.55 7.08 -4.74
N ASP A 22 1.02 8.30 -4.80
CA ASP A 22 1.74 9.47 -4.33
C ASP A 22 2.00 9.40 -2.83
N ALA A 23 1.00 9.02 -2.06
CA ALA A 23 1.12 8.91 -0.60
C ALA A 23 2.14 7.84 -0.19
N VAL A 24 2.03 6.65 -0.77
CA VAL A 24 2.97 5.56 -0.48
C VAL A 24 4.38 5.95 -0.93
N GLY A 25 4.50 6.57 -2.10
CA GLY A 25 5.79 7.02 -2.60
C GLY A 25 6.47 8.01 -1.69
N ARG A 26 5.72 9.00 -1.18
CA ARG A 26 6.29 10.00 -0.27
C ARG A 26 6.75 9.39 1.04
N VAL A 27 5.90 8.56 1.66
CA VAL A 27 6.22 7.97 2.95
C VAL A 27 7.41 7.01 2.84
N THR A 28 7.40 6.15 1.84
CA THR A 28 8.51 5.19 1.68
C THR A 28 9.81 5.89 1.35
N ALA A 29 9.77 6.91 0.50
CA ALA A 29 10.98 7.67 0.16
C ALA A 29 11.58 8.33 1.40
N SER A 30 10.76 8.89 2.28
CA SER A 30 11.25 9.53 3.50
C SER A 30 11.90 8.54 4.46
N LEU A 31 11.54 7.27 4.38
CA LEU A 31 12.07 6.23 5.26
C LEU A 31 13.14 5.37 4.58
N GLY A 32 13.47 5.68 3.32
CA GLY A 32 14.46 4.90 2.56
C GLY A 32 13.98 3.49 2.22
N LEU A 33 12.69 3.31 2.07
CA LEU A 33 12.10 2.00 1.76
C LEU A 33 11.65 1.92 0.31
N GLU A 34 11.54 0.70 -0.20
CA GLU A 34 10.99 0.40 -1.50
C GLU A 34 9.58 -0.14 -1.35
N TRP A 35 8.80 -0.06 -2.43
CA TRP A 35 7.46 -0.61 -2.47
C TRP A 35 7.12 -1.10 -3.87
N THR A 36 6.12 -1.95 -3.98
CA THR A 36 5.65 -2.45 -5.26
C THR A 36 4.17 -2.19 -5.42
N GLU A 37 3.75 -2.06 -6.67
CA GLU A 37 2.34 -1.94 -7.01
C GLU A 37 1.87 -3.25 -7.62
N GLN A 38 0.70 -3.71 -7.18
CA GLN A 38 0.10 -4.93 -7.71
C GLN A 38 -1.29 -4.59 -8.27
N PRO A 39 -1.38 -4.35 -9.60
CA PRO A 39 -2.71 -4.19 -10.22
C PRO A 39 -3.46 -5.51 -10.22
N VAL A 40 -4.78 -5.45 -10.01
CA VAL A 40 -5.60 -6.65 -9.92
C VAL A 40 -6.33 -7.01 -11.20
N ASP A 41 -6.16 -6.22 -12.26
CA ASP A 41 -6.95 -6.36 -13.47
C ASP A 41 -6.84 -7.74 -14.12
N GLN A 42 -5.72 -8.40 -13.92
CA GLN A 42 -5.50 -9.74 -14.45
C GLN A 42 -5.36 -10.79 -13.35
N LEU A 43 -5.78 -10.45 -12.13
CA LEU A 43 -5.68 -11.35 -10.99
C LEU A 43 -7.05 -11.47 -10.32
N PRO A 44 -7.94 -12.33 -10.88
CA PRO A 44 -9.33 -12.41 -10.42
C PRO A 44 -9.48 -12.64 -8.91
N GLU A 45 -8.58 -13.43 -8.32
CA GLU A 45 -8.67 -13.73 -6.89
C GLU A 45 -8.43 -12.50 -6.03
N LEU A 46 -7.42 -11.69 -6.38
CA LEU A 46 -7.15 -10.46 -5.68
C LEU A 46 -8.23 -9.41 -5.93
N ARG A 47 -8.71 -9.36 -7.17
CA ARG A 47 -9.77 -8.44 -7.54
C ARG A 47 -11.03 -8.69 -6.72
N GLU A 48 -11.41 -9.95 -6.57
CA GLU A 48 -12.57 -10.33 -5.79
C GLU A 48 -12.37 -10.02 -4.31
N ARG A 49 -11.19 -10.37 -3.78
CA ARG A 49 -10.89 -10.19 -2.37
C ARG A 49 -10.91 -8.73 -1.94
N TYR A 50 -10.41 -7.83 -2.79
CA TYR A 50 -10.26 -6.42 -2.45
C TYR A 50 -11.19 -5.49 -3.21
N ALA A 51 -12.16 -6.03 -3.95
CA ALA A 51 -12.96 -5.28 -4.93
C ALA A 51 -13.51 -3.95 -4.43
N GLU A 52 -13.94 -3.88 -3.17
CA GLU A 52 -14.57 -2.69 -2.61
C GLU A 52 -13.61 -1.85 -1.76
N GLU A 53 -12.37 -2.28 -1.63
CA GLU A 53 -11.40 -1.63 -0.77
C GLU A 53 -10.21 -1.02 -1.50
N ILE A 54 -10.10 -1.24 -2.80
CA ILE A 54 -8.97 -0.73 -3.60
C ILE A 54 -9.02 0.80 -3.66
N PRO A 55 -7.87 1.48 -3.44
CA PRO A 55 -6.52 0.95 -3.24
C PRO A 55 -6.30 0.41 -1.83
N VAL A 56 -5.47 -0.63 -1.72
CA VAL A 56 -5.17 -1.27 -0.44
C VAL A 56 -3.66 -1.29 -0.23
N VAL A 57 -3.22 -0.92 0.97
CA VAL A 57 -1.81 -1.02 1.35
C VAL A 57 -1.61 -2.24 2.23
N LEU A 58 -0.73 -3.13 1.79
CA LEU A 58 -0.31 -4.28 2.58
C LEU A 58 1.11 -4.04 3.09
N VAL A 59 1.32 -4.28 4.37
CA VAL A 59 2.65 -4.24 4.98
C VAL A 59 2.90 -5.63 5.55
N ASP A 60 3.92 -6.30 5.02
CA ASP A 60 4.24 -7.69 5.37
C ASP A 60 3.02 -8.62 5.25
N GLY A 61 2.22 -8.40 4.20
CA GLY A 61 1.06 -9.21 3.90
C GLY A 61 -0.19 -8.85 4.69
N ILE A 62 -0.11 -7.87 5.60
CA ILE A 62 -1.24 -7.46 6.44
C ILE A 62 -1.81 -6.15 5.91
N GLN A 63 -3.12 -6.11 5.69
CA GLN A 63 -3.79 -4.89 5.25
C GLN A 63 -3.73 -3.83 6.35
N ARG A 64 -3.18 -2.67 6.00
CA ARG A 64 -2.99 -1.59 6.96
C ARG A 64 -3.80 -0.34 6.64
N ASP A 65 -4.20 -0.17 5.39
CA ASP A 65 -5.04 0.95 4.99
C ASP A 65 -5.73 0.63 3.67
N PHE A 66 -6.79 1.37 3.38
CA PHE A 66 -7.54 1.21 2.14
C PHE A 66 -8.23 2.52 1.77
N TRP A 67 -8.65 2.63 0.52
CA TRP A 67 -9.30 3.81 -0.07
C TRP A 67 -8.37 5.02 -0.03
N LYS A 68 -8.59 5.93 0.88
CA LYS A 68 -7.79 7.14 1.04
C LYS A 68 -6.67 6.83 2.05
N ILE A 69 -5.45 6.76 1.54
CA ILE A 69 -4.30 6.35 2.36
C ILE A 69 -3.88 7.49 3.28
N ASP A 70 -3.82 7.20 4.57
CA ASP A 70 -3.39 8.14 5.60
C ASP A 70 -1.87 8.05 5.76
N GLU A 71 -1.17 9.08 5.31
CA GLU A 71 0.30 9.07 5.32
C GLU A 71 0.88 9.02 6.73
N ILE A 72 0.24 9.69 7.68
CA ILE A 72 0.73 9.70 9.06
C ILE A 72 0.62 8.31 9.67
N ARG A 73 -0.51 7.65 9.45
CA ARG A 73 -0.72 6.28 9.94
C ARG A 73 0.26 5.32 9.27
N LEU A 74 0.44 5.44 7.96
CA LEU A 74 1.35 4.57 7.22
C LEU A 74 2.78 4.73 7.73
N GLU A 75 3.22 5.98 7.93
CA GLU A 75 4.57 6.22 8.46
C GLU A 75 4.76 5.55 9.80
N ARG A 76 3.79 5.65 10.70
CA ARG A 76 3.87 5.01 12.02
C ARG A 76 3.93 3.49 11.91
N VAL A 77 3.12 2.91 11.03
CA VAL A 77 3.12 1.45 10.81
C VAL A 77 4.49 1.01 10.32
N LEU A 78 5.06 1.73 9.36
CA LEU A 78 6.35 1.36 8.77
C LEU A 78 7.49 1.55 9.77
N GLN A 79 7.48 2.63 10.54
CA GLN A 79 8.51 2.84 11.57
C GLN A 79 8.48 1.72 12.60
N ARG A 80 7.29 1.30 13.00
CA ARG A 80 7.15 0.19 13.95
C ARG A 80 7.66 -1.11 13.35
N ALA A 81 7.34 -1.37 12.09
CA ALA A 81 7.81 -2.57 11.40
C ALA A 81 9.33 -2.58 11.25
N MET A 82 9.93 -1.41 11.00
CA MET A 82 11.40 -1.29 10.87
C MET A 82 12.12 -1.50 12.20
N ALA A 83 11.45 -1.25 13.30
CA ALA A 83 12.05 -1.35 14.63
C ALA A 83 12.12 -2.80 15.14
N GLN A 84 11.51 -3.72 14.44
CA GLN A 84 11.49 -5.13 14.86
C GLN A 84 12.71 -5.92 14.39
#